data_70a2523f9dd8c1335b7f1cb5a219ff98
#
_entry.id   70a2523f9dd8c1335b7f1cb5a219ff98
#
_cell.length_a   1.000
_cell.length_b   1.000
_cell.length_c   1.000
_cell.angle_alpha   90.00
_cell.angle_beta   90.00
_cell.angle_gamma   90.00
#
_symmetry.space_group_name_H-M   'P 1'
#
loop_
_entity.id
_entity.type
_entity.pdbx_description
1 polymer ?
#
loop_
_entity_poly.entity_id
_entity_poly.type
_entity_poly.pdbx_seq_one_letter_code
_entity_poly.pdbx_strand_id
1 'polypeptide(L)'
;VTATLEHPSPSTRALVVAAVVPILVIGVVVSAVLVLVAGIWGLLAGLVVTAVVAFLRARSLSHGVRAQVLGALVLRPASVDTDARLVNLADGLSATSGVPVPDLFVLDDPGANMLLVGESPDAPALVVTTGLLAALDRIQLEGVVARAFAELRAGGLPASSVAVNAVARPRAALARGGAGALTFRPVSGLLAAGYSAVAGSDRDILLDRAAVALTRYPPGLLAALEEIEKVGTSVASAQPSTSHLWMADPGVAVEGMPERSPLELRIEALRLL
;
A
#
# COMPACT_ATOMS: atom_id res chain seq x y z
N VAL A 1 2.13 -3.58 -29.39
CA VAL A 1 3.12 -2.66 -28.81
C VAL A 1 3.05 -2.85 -27.32
N THR A 2 3.90 -3.72 -26.77
CA THR A 2 4.09 -3.94 -25.34
C THR A 2 4.86 -2.74 -24.80
N ALA A 3 4.16 -1.67 -24.44
CA ALA A 3 4.74 -0.64 -23.57
C ALA A 3 4.94 -1.31 -22.22
N THR A 4 6.15 -1.77 -21.97
CA THR A 4 6.63 -2.10 -20.64
C THR A 4 6.43 -0.86 -19.77
N LEU A 5 5.55 -0.96 -18.79
CA LEU A 5 5.36 0.06 -17.75
C LEU A 5 6.62 0.04 -16.84
N GLU A 6 7.76 0.44 -17.41
CA GLU A 6 9.00 0.67 -16.67
C GLU A 6 8.94 2.02 -15.95
N HIS A 7 8.03 2.13 -14.97
CA HIS A 7 8.33 3.02 -13.86
C HIS A 7 9.05 2.15 -12.84
N PRO A 8 10.28 2.51 -12.45
CA PRO A 8 10.98 1.80 -11.39
C PRO A 8 10.17 1.97 -10.11
N SER A 9 9.34 0.97 -9.80
CA SER A 9 8.76 0.87 -8.45
C SER A 9 9.96 0.89 -7.50
N PRO A 10 9.99 1.79 -6.50
CA PRO A 10 11.08 1.81 -5.53
C PRO A 10 11.21 0.41 -4.97
N SER A 11 12.40 -0.14 -5.06
CA SER A 11 12.61 -1.51 -4.60
C SER A 11 12.28 -1.54 -3.11
N THR A 12 11.56 -2.55 -2.67
CA THR A 12 11.27 -2.81 -1.24
C THR A 12 12.54 -2.67 -0.41
N ARG A 13 13.70 -3.06 -0.98
CA ARG A 13 15.02 -2.91 -0.37
C ARG A 13 15.38 -1.45 -0.10
N ALA A 14 15.10 -0.54 -1.01
CA ALA A 14 15.40 0.88 -0.82
C ALA A 14 14.61 1.49 0.35
N LEU A 15 13.34 1.15 0.49
CA LEU A 15 12.50 1.60 1.62
C LEU A 15 12.99 1.04 2.95
N VAL A 16 13.35 -0.25 2.99
CA VAL A 16 13.90 -0.88 4.20
C VAL A 16 15.24 -0.24 4.56
N VAL A 17 16.13 -0.05 3.61
CA VAL A 17 17.42 0.62 3.83
C VAL A 17 17.22 2.04 4.35
N ALA A 18 16.35 2.84 3.72
CA ALA A 18 16.06 4.20 4.17
C ALA A 18 15.52 4.25 5.62
N ALA A 19 14.72 3.27 6.03
CA ALA A 19 14.19 3.18 7.39
C ALA A 19 15.19 2.66 8.42
N VAL A 20 16.25 1.95 8.00
CA VAL A 20 17.26 1.36 8.89
C VAL A 20 18.51 2.26 9.03
N VAL A 21 18.85 3.02 8.00
CA VAL A 21 20.03 3.93 8.01
C VAL A 21 20.09 4.84 9.25
N PRO A 22 19.01 5.49 9.71
CA PRO A 22 19.06 6.32 10.92
C PRO A 22 19.46 5.55 12.16
N ILE A 23 18.99 4.31 12.28
CA ILE A 23 19.34 3.43 13.43
C ILE A 23 20.83 3.13 13.41
N LEU A 24 21.37 2.84 12.22
CA LEU A 24 22.81 2.59 12.06
C LEU A 24 23.64 3.83 12.42
N VAL A 25 23.23 5.02 11.94
CA VAL A 25 23.94 6.27 12.23
C VAL A 25 23.93 6.57 13.74
N ILE A 26 22.76 6.52 14.38
CA ILE A 26 22.62 6.75 15.83
C ILE A 26 23.41 5.69 16.59
N GLY A 27 23.32 4.43 16.19
CA GLY A 27 24.03 3.34 16.84
C GLY A 27 25.54 3.46 16.79
N VAL A 28 26.10 3.93 15.66
CA VAL A 28 27.53 4.19 15.53
C VAL A 28 27.95 5.34 16.47
N VAL A 29 27.18 6.42 16.52
CA VAL A 29 27.47 7.56 17.41
C VAL A 29 27.41 7.11 18.89
N VAL A 30 26.40 6.36 19.28
CA VAL A 30 26.29 5.81 20.64
C VAL A 30 27.47 4.87 20.95
N SER A 31 27.86 4.01 20.02
CA SER A 31 28.99 3.10 20.17
C SER A 31 30.30 3.86 20.37
N ALA A 32 30.49 4.97 19.62
CA ALA A 32 31.65 5.84 19.78
C ALA A 32 31.71 6.52 21.17
N VAL A 33 30.56 6.92 21.70
CA VAL A 33 30.48 7.45 23.07
C VAL A 33 30.80 6.37 24.13
N LEU A 34 30.32 5.15 23.92
CA LEU A 34 30.58 4.03 24.86
C LEU A 34 32.07 3.65 24.94
N VAL A 35 32.88 3.99 23.93
CA VAL A 35 34.34 3.84 24.01
C VAL A 35 34.92 4.64 25.18
N LEU A 36 34.40 5.83 25.49
CA LEU A 36 34.88 6.71 26.56
C LEU A 36 34.63 6.12 27.93
N VAL A 37 33.62 5.26 28.07
CA VAL A 37 33.21 4.67 29.36
C VAL A 37 33.79 3.27 29.57
N ALA A 38 33.79 2.44 28.54
CA ALA A 38 34.13 1.01 28.62
C ALA A 38 35.20 0.56 27.59
N GLY A 39 35.91 1.52 26.97
CA GLY A 39 36.96 1.22 26.01
C GLY A 39 36.48 0.40 24.83
N ILE A 40 37.34 -0.47 24.31
CA ILE A 40 37.03 -1.30 23.14
C ILE A 40 35.83 -2.21 23.33
N TRP A 41 35.55 -2.66 24.55
CA TRP A 41 34.40 -3.50 24.86
C TRP A 41 33.07 -2.74 24.74
N GLY A 42 33.06 -1.45 25.08
CA GLY A 42 31.90 -0.57 24.87
C GLY A 42 31.61 -0.38 23.38
N LEU A 43 32.62 -0.23 22.54
CA LEU A 43 32.48 -0.14 21.08
C LEU A 43 31.87 -1.42 20.52
N LEU A 44 32.47 -2.58 20.84
CA LEU A 44 31.99 -3.86 20.31
C LEU A 44 30.55 -4.16 20.73
N ALA A 45 30.23 -3.96 22.02
CA ALA A 45 28.87 -4.15 22.52
C ALA A 45 27.87 -3.22 21.83
N GLY A 46 28.21 -1.95 21.66
CA GLY A 46 27.37 -0.96 20.98
C GLY A 46 27.11 -1.31 19.51
N LEU A 47 28.13 -1.75 18.79
CA LEU A 47 27.99 -2.19 17.39
C LEU A 47 27.13 -3.45 17.27
N VAL A 48 27.30 -4.43 18.16
CA VAL A 48 26.48 -5.64 18.17
C VAL A 48 25.01 -5.30 18.44
N VAL A 49 24.73 -4.48 19.45
CA VAL A 49 23.36 -4.04 19.76
C VAL A 49 22.76 -3.30 18.57
N THR A 50 23.51 -2.40 17.95
CA THR A 50 23.07 -1.65 16.75
C THR A 50 22.72 -2.59 15.61
N ALA A 51 23.57 -3.57 15.32
CA ALA A 51 23.34 -4.56 14.26
C ALA A 51 22.09 -5.39 14.55
N VAL A 52 21.90 -5.84 15.78
CA VAL A 52 20.71 -6.61 16.19
C VAL A 52 19.44 -5.77 16.05
N VAL A 53 19.44 -4.53 16.55
CA VAL A 53 18.29 -3.62 16.44
C VAL A 53 17.96 -3.32 14.97
N ALA A 54 18.97 -3.03 14.16
CA ALA A 54 18.81 -2.79 12.73
C ALA A 54 18.23 -4.02 12.00
N PHE A 55 18.73 -5.20 12.31
CA PHE A 55 18.23 -6.46 11.75
C PHE A 55 16.78 -6.74 12.17
N LEU A 56 16.45 -6.63 13.45
CA LEU A 56 15.09 -6.83 13.95
C LEU A 56 14.13 -5.80 13.33
N ARG A 57 14.58 -4.56 13.17
CA ARG A 57 13.79 -3.51 12.50
C ARG A 57 13.55 -3.83 11.03
N ALA A 58 14.60 -4.18 10.29
CA ALA A 58 14.48 -4.58 8.89
C ALA A 58 13.48 -5.74 8.73
N ARG A 59 13.61 -6.76 9.57
CA ARG A 59 12.69 -7.90 9.59
C ARG A 59 11.24 -7.48 9.89
N SER A 60 11.03 -6.62 10.90
CA SER A 60 9.68 -6.16 11.27
C SER A 60 9.03 -5.27 10.22
N LEU A 61 9.82 -4.60 9.38
CA LEU A 61 9.32 -3.81 8.26
C LEU A 61 8.84 -4.69 7.11
N SER A 62 9.51 -5.81 6.89
CA SER A 62 9.31 -6.69 5.73
C SER A 62 8.36 -7.86 5.99
N HIS A 63 7.93 -8.07 7.23
CA HIS A 63 7.09 -9.21 7.59
C HIS A 63 5.94 -8.80 8.51
N GLY A 64 4.80 -9.47 8.34
CA GLY A 64 3.64 -9.30 9.19
C GLY A 64 2.75 -8.10 8.85
N VAL A 65 3.07 -7.30 7.83
CA VAL A 65 2.24 -6.15 7.43
C VAL A 65 0.86 -6.60 6.98
N ARG A 66 0.81 -7.65 6.15
CA ARG A 66 -0.45 -8.23 5.68
C ARG A 66 -1.34 -8.63 6.86
N ALA A 67 -0.81 -9.43 7.79
CA ALA A 67 -1.54 -9.87 8.97
C ALA A 67 -1.98 -8.69 9.85
N GLN A 68 -1.14 -7.67 10.00
CA GLN A 68 -1.46 -6.47 10.77
C GLN A 68 -2.59 -5.64 10.12
N VAL A 69 -2.57 -5.47 8.80
CA VAL A 69 -3.58 -4.70 8.08
C VAL A 69 -4.90 -5.44 8.10
N LEU A 70 -4.90 -6.72 7.77
CA LEU A 70 -6.12 -7.54 7.78
C LEU A 70 -6.69 -7.71 9.19
N GLY A 71 -5.83 -7.94 10.20
CA GLY A 71 -6.26 -8.08 11.60
C GLY A 71 -6.79 -6.80 12.25
N ALA A 72 -6.55 -5.63 11.63
CA ALA A 72 -7.12 -4.36 12.08
C ALA A 72 -8.54 -4.09 11.53
N LEU A 73 -9.01 -4.94 10.62
CA LEU A 73 -10.31 -4.84 9.95
C LEU A 73 -11.17 -6.04 10.33
N VAL A 74 -12.48 -5.84 10.43
CA VAL A 74 -13.44 -6.94 10.64
C VAL A 74 -13.84 -7.48 9.27
N LEU A 75 -13.13 -8.52 8.83
CA LEU A 75 -13.25 -9.09 7.50
C LEU A 75 -13.96 -10.43 7.51
N ARG A 76 -14.71 -10.71 6.45
CA ARG A 76 -15.13 -12.08 6.12
C ARG A 76 -14.46 -12.53 4.82
N PRO A 77 -14.09 -13.81 4.69
CA PRO A 77 -13.65 -14.35 3.41
C PRO A 77 -14.77 -14.22 2.37
N ALA A 78 -14.42 -13.88 1.12
CA ALA A 78 -15.38 -13.96 0.04
C ALA A 78 -15.64 -15.43 -0.32
N SER A 79 -16.88 -15.75 -0.65
CA SER A 79 -17.26 -17.09 -1.06
C SER A 79 -18.06 -17.09 -2.36
N VAL A 80 -18.05 -18.21 -3.06
CA VAL A 80 -18.86 -18.38 -4.28
C VAL A 80 -20.37 -18.28 -3.98
N ASP A 81 -20.79 -18.65 -2.77
CA ASP A 81 -22.21 -18.63 -2.40
C ASP A 81 -22.75 -17.21 -2.19
N THR A 82 -21.92 -16.33 -1.62
CA THR A 82 -22.35 -14.97 -1.26
C THR A 82 -21.81 -13.90 -2.20
N ASP A 83 -20.61 -14.11 -2.78
CA ASP A 83 -19.87 -13.13 -3.56
C ASP A 83 -19.45 -13.66 -4.93
N ALA A 84 -20.30 -14.55 -5.52
CA ALA A 84 -20.01 -15.24 -6.80
C ALA A 84 -19.48 -14.30 -7.90
N ARG A 85 -20.02 -13.08 -7.96
CA ARG A 85 -19.63 -12.09 -8.94
C ARG A 85 -18.16 -11.68 -8.77
N LEU A 86 -17.71 -11.41 -7.54
CA LEU A 86 -16.33 -11.05 -7.23
C LEU A 86 -15.38 -12.21 -7.50
N VAL A 87 -15.72 -13.40 -7.00
CA VAL A 87 -14.88 -14.60 -7.14
C VAL A 87 -14.69 -14.96 -8.61
N ASN A 88 -15.78 -15.04 -9.39
CA ASN A 88 -15.71 -15.38 -10.81
C ASN A 88 -14.93 -14.34 -11.65
N LEU A 89 -15.03 -13.05 -11.29
CA LEU A 89 -14.23 -12.01 -11.96
C LEU A 89 -12.75 -12.15 -11.63
N ALA A 90 -12.40 -12.43 -10.37
CA ALA A 90 -11.02 -12.63 -9.96
C ALA A 90 -10.40 -13.85 -10.66
N ASP A 91 -11.13 -14.97 -10.77
CA ASP A 91 -10.69 -16.18 -11.48
C ASP A 91 -10.46 -15.89 -12.97
N GLY A 92 -11.40 -15.20 -13.62
CA GLY A 92 -11.29 -14.83 -15.04
C GLY A 92 -10.10 -13.90 -15.31
N LEU A 93 -9.88 -12.91 -14.45
CA LEU A 93 -8.76 -11.99 -14.56
C LEU A 93 -7.41 -12.66 -14.24
N SER A 94 -7.37 -13.61 -13.32
CA SER A 94 -6.20 -14.43 -13.07
C SER A 94 -5.79 -15.19 -14.34
N ALA A 95 -6.73 -15.87 -14.98
CA ALA A 95 -6.47 -16.61 -16.21
C ALA A 95 -5.96 -15.72 -17.35
N THR A 96 -6.46 -14.48 -17.48
CA THR A 96 -6.06 -13.56 -18.55
C THR A 96 -4.80 -12.77 -18.25
N SER A 97 -4.54 -12.42 -16.99
CA SER A 97 -3.37 -11.62 -16.58
C SER A 97 -2.13 -12.46 -16.31
N GLY A 98 -2.31 -13.77 -16.04
CA GLY A 98 -1.23 -14.66 -15.57
C GLY A 98 -0.79 -14.42 -14.12
N VAL A 99 -1.58 -13.66 -13.35
CA VAL A 99 -1.33 -13.38 -11.93
C VAL A 99 -2.22 -14.28 -11.08
N PRO A 100 -1.70 -14.94 -10.02
CA PRO A 100 -2.52 -15.75 -9.13
C PRO A 100 -3.66 -14.95 -8.49
N VAL A 101 -4.79 -15.62 -8.22
CA VAL A 101 -5.92 -15.01 -7.50
C VAL A 101 -5.46 -14.62 -6.10
N PRO A 102 -5.62 -13.35 -5.69
CA PRO A 102 -5.37 -12.94 -4.31
C PRO A 102 -6.38 -13.58 -3.34
N ASP A 103 -6.04 -13.67 -2.06
CA ASP A 103 -7.04 -13.98 -1.05
C ASP A 103 -8.10 -12.88 -1.02
N LEU A 104 -9.36 -13.25 -1.24
CA LEU A 104 -10.48 -12.33 -1.35
C LEU A 104 -11.21 -12.17 -0.02
N PHE A 105 -11.36 -10.93 0.42
CA PHE A 105 -12.09 -10.57 1.64
C PHE A 105 -13.13 -9.51 1.36
N VAL A 106 -14.20 -9.51 2.15
CA VAL A 106 -15.24 -8.48 2.13
C VAL A 106 -15.27 -7.77 3.48
N LEU A 107 -15.24 -6.45 3.41
CA LEU A 107 -15.41 -5.55 4.55
C LEU A 107 -16.83 -5.00 4.54
N ASP A 108 -17.53 -5.12 5.65
CA ASP A 108 -18.84 -4.51 5.80
C ASP A 108 -18.71 -3.00 6.07
N ASP A 109 -18.77 -2.23 4.99
CA ASP A 109 -18.66 -0.76 5.01
C ASP A 109 -19.43 -0.18 3.82
N PRO A 110 -20.24 0.89 4.01
CA PRO A 110 -21.05 1.49 2.95
C PRO A 110 -20.23 2.29 1.91
N GLY A 111 -19.01 2.71 2.24
CA GLY A 111 -18.12 3.41 1.30
C GLY A 111 -17.69 2.51 0.15
N ALA A 112 -17.64 3.04 -1.06
CA ALA A 112 -17.25 2.27 -2.24
C ALA A 112 -15.74 2.28 -2.43
N ASN A 113 -15.03 1.27 -1.88
CA ASN A 113 -13.56 1.22 -1.95
C ASN A 113 -13.04 -0.22 -1.98
N MET A 114 -11.76 -0.36 -2.33
CA MET A 114 -11.01 -1.62 -2.19
C MET A 114 -9.61 -1.36 -1.68
N LEU A 115 -9.01 -2.35 -1.02
CA LEU A 115 -7.65 -2.31 -0.49
C LEU A 115 -6.90 -3.54 -0.98
N LEU A 116 -5.65 -3.33 -1.41
CA LEU A 116 -4.75 -4.39 -1.80
C LEU A 116 -3.51 -4.38 -0.89
N VAL A 117 -3.17 -5.53 -0.31
CA VAL A 117 -2.01 -5.69 0.59
C VAL A 117 -1.30 -7.01 0.36
N GLY A 118 0.03 -7.01 0.42
CA GLY A 118 0.84 -8.24 0.31
C GLY A 118 2.33 -7.92 0.42
N GLU A 119 3.04 -8.72 1.19
CA GLU A 119 4.49 -8.60 1.38
C GLU A 119 5.28 -9.39 0.34
N SER A 120 4.62 -10.40 -0.24
CA SER A 120 5.13 -11.25 -1.30
C SER A 120 4.14 -11.27 -2.46
N PRO A 121 4.63 -11.43 -3.70
CA PRO A 121 3.76 -11.66 -4.85
C PRO A 121 2.90 -12.92 -4.74
N ASP A 122 3.32 -13.89 -3.91
CA ASP A 122 2.68 -15.21 -3.80
C ASP A 122 1.49 -15.22 -2.83
N ALA A 123 1.33 -14.21 -2.00
CA ALA A 123 0.26 -14.15 -0.99
C ALA A 123 -0.35 -12.75 -0.86
N PRO A 124 -0.87 -12.15 -1.94
CA PRO A 124 -1.61 -10.90 -1.88
C PRO A 124 -3.01 -11.12 -1.31
N ALA A 125 -3.59 -10.09 -0.70
CA ALA A 125 -4.97 -10.06 -0.25
C ALA A 125 -5.68 -8.83 -0.83
N LEU A 126 -6.87 -9.04 -1.39
CA LEU A 126 -7.77 -8.02 -1.88
C LEU A 126 -8.97 -7.93 -0.96
N VAL A 127 -9.17 -6.77 -0.38
CA VAL A 127 -10.35 -6.46 0.45
C VAL A 127 -11.27 -5.54 -0.35
N VAL A 128 -12.54 -5.90 -0.44
CA VAL A 128 -13.57 -5.14 -1.16
C VAL A 128 -14.68 -4.78 -0.18
N THR A 129 -15.15 -3.54 -0.19
CA THR A 129 -16.26 -3.11 0.68
C THR A 129 -17.61 -3.58 0.16
N THR A 130 -18.57 -3.79 1.07
CA THR A 130 -19.96 -4.08 0.69
C THR A 130 -20.58 -2.95 -0.12
N GLY A 131 -20.21 -1.69 0.17
CA GLY A 131 -20.65 -0.52 -0.60
C GLY A 131 -20.19 -0.59 -2.07
N LEU A 132 -18.94 -1.00 -2.33
CA LEU A 132 -18.44 -1.18 -3.69
C LEU A 132 -19.20 -2.31 -4.43
N LEU A 133 -19.40 -3.44 -3.77
CA LEU A 133 -20.14 -4.58 -4.36
C LEU A 133 -21.61 -4.26 -4.65
N ALA A 134 -22.21 -3.39 -3.85
CA ALA A 134 -23.60 -2.96 -4.04
C ALA A 134 -23.74 -1.90 -5.14
N ALA A 135 -22.81 -0.98 -5.22
CA ALA A 135 -22.84 0.14 -6.17
C ALA A 135 -22.58 -0.28 -7.62
N LEU A 136 -21.67 -1.24 -7.82
CA LEU A 136 -21.17 -1.55 -9.15
C LEU A 136 -21.89 -2.74 -9.79
N ASP A 137 -22.19 -2.61 -11.08
CA ASP A 137 -22.60 -3.74 -11.91
C ASP A 137 -21.40 -4.67 -12.22
N ARG A 138 -21.64 -5.74 -12.98
CA ARG A 138 -20.60 -6.73 -13.30
C ARG A 138 -19.46 -6.12 -14.11
N ILE A 139 -19.75 -5.27 -15.09
CA ILE A 139 -18.76 -4.70 -16.02
C ILE A 139 -17.93 -3.65 -15.29
N GLN A 140 -18.57 -2.83 -14.48
CA GLN A 140 -17.92 -1.84 -13.64
C GLN A 140 -17.00 -2.53 -12.61
N LEU A 141 -17.48 -3.56 -11.92
CA LEU A 141 -16.70 -4.32 -10.95
C LEU A 141 -15.51 -5.02 -11.61
N GLU A 142 -15.67 -5.55 -12.85
CA GLU A 142 -14.55 -6.12 -13.61
C GLU A 142 -13.44 -5.09 -13.82
N GLY A 143 -13.78 -3.86 -14.22
CA GLY A 143 -12.79 -2.78 -14.37
C GLY A 143 -12.02 -2.49 -13.10
N VAL A 144 -12.72 -2.44 -11.96
CA VAL A 144 -12.11 -2.18 -10.64
C VAL A 144 -11.23 -3.36 -10.18
N VAL A 145 -11.69 -4.59 -10.32
CA VAL A 145 -10.89 -5.78 -9.97
C VAL A 145 -9.69 -5.90 -10.91
N ALA A 146 -9.84 -5.59 -12.20
CA ALA A 146 -8.72 -5.56 -13.16
C ALA A 146 -7.63 -4.57 -12.73
N ARG A 147 -8.00 -3.45 -12.07
CA ARG A 147 -7.01 -2.52 -11.52
C ARG A 147 -6.18 -3.16 -10.39
N ALA A 148 -6.79 -3.98 -9.53
CA ALA A 148 -6.03 -4.74 -8.53
C ALA A 148 -5.06 -5.73 -9.20
N PHE A 149 -5.49 -6.43 -10.24
CA PHE A 149 -4.62 -7.33 -11.00
C PHE A 149 -3.51 -6.57 -11.76
N ALA A 150 -3.78 -5.38 -12.28
CA ALA A 150 -2.76 -4.52 -12.87
C ALA A 150 -1.70 -4.11 -11.84
N GLU A 151 -2.10 -3.80 -10.61
CA GLU A 151 -1.19 -3.48 -9.50
C GLU A 151 -0.34 -4.69 -9.09
N LEU A 152 -0.93 -5.87 -8.98
CA LEU A 152 -0.22 -7.11 -8.72
C LEU A 152 0.83 -7.40 -9.80
N ARG A 153 0.46 -7.23 -11.07
CA ARG A 153 1.35 -7.44 -12.20
C ARG A 153 2.49 -6.42 -12.26
N ALA A 154 2.25 -5.19 -11.84
CA ALA A 154 3.27 -4.13 -11.76
C ALA A 154 4.35 -4.39 -10.69
N GLY A 155 4.12 -5.34 -9.76
CA GLY A 155 5.11 -5.76 -8.76
C GLY A 155 5.38 -4.74 -7.65
N GLY A 156 4.63 -3.63 -7.59
CA GLY A 156 4.82 -2.57 -6.59
C GLY A 156 4.20 -2.85 -5.21
N LEU A 157 3.37 -3.88 -5.10
CA LEU A 157 2.62 -4.18 -3.88
C LEU A 157 3.48 -4.44 -2.63
N PRO A 158 4.59 -5.20 -2.68
CA PRO A 158 5.44 -5.39 -1.51
C PRO A 158 6.01 -4.07 -0.98
N ALA A 159 6.40 -3.14 -1.88
CA ALA A 159 6.91 -1.84 -1.48
C ALA A 159 5.81 -0.98 -0.83
N SER A 160 4.60 -0.96 -1.39
CA SER A 160 3.44 -0.27 -0.79
C SER A 160 3.11 -0.84 0.60
N SER A 161 3.12 -2.15 0.75
CA SER A 161 2.88 -2.82 2.04
C SER A 161 3.96 -2.48 3.09
N VAL A 162 5.23 -2.53 2.71
CA VAL A 162 6.35 -2.16 3.61
C VAL A 162 6.27 -0.69 4.01
N ALA A 163 5.79 0.20 3.14
CA ALA A 163 5.63 1.63 3.44
C ALA A 163 4.69 1.89 4.62
N VAL A 164 3.74 1.00 4.93
CA VAL A 164 2.88 1.07 6.13
C VAL A 164 3.74 1.19 7.40
N ASN A 165 4.70 0.30 7.57
CA ASN A 165 5.54 0.24 8.76
C ASN A 165 6.76 1.18 8.67
N ALA A 166 7.32 1.37 7.47
CA ALA A 166 8.52 2.19 7.28
C ALA A 166 8.23 3.69 7.37
N VAL A 167 7.08 4.13 6.86
CA VAL A 167 6.76 5.55 6.68
C VAL A 167 5.46 5.95 7.34
N ALA A 168 4.35 5.31 6.97
CA ALA A 168 3.01 5.78 7.31
C ALA A 168 2.74 5.74 8.83
N ARG A 169 3.06 4.63 9.51
CA ARG A 169 2.91 4.52 10.98
C ARG A 169 3.77 5.49 11.76
N PRO A 170 5.09 5.62 11.49
CA PRO A 170 5.90 6.63 12.13
C PRO A 170 5.35 8.04 11.96
N ARG A 171 4.88 8.40 10.77
CA ARG A 171 4.28 9.73 10.52
C ARG A 171 2.97 9.94 11.25
N ALA A 172 2.08 8.96 11.22
CA ALA A 172 0.84 9.01 12.00
C ALA A 172 1.10 9.11 13.52
N ALA A 173 2.18 8.52 14.03
CA ALA A 173 2.60 8.68 15.41
C ALA A 173 3.18 10.07 15.69
N LEU A 174 3.93 10.64 14.74
CA LEU A 174 4.44 12.02 14.79
C LEU A 174 3.30 13.04 14.88
N ALA A 175 2.25 12.90 14.05
CA ALA A 175 1.11 13.79 14.03
C ALA A 175 0.32 13.78 15.35
N ARG A 176 0.29 12.63 16.04
CA ARG A 176 -0.36 12.51 17.35
C ARG A 176 0.44 13.10 18.53
N GLY A 177 1.70 13.48 18.31
CA GLY A 177 2.60 14.01 19.31
C GLY A 177 3.07 12.94 20.33
N GLY A 178 4.37 12.82 20.53
CA GLY A 178 4.94 11.88 21.49
C GLY A 178 6.47 11.83 21.42
N ALA A 179 7.13 11.24 22.42
CA ALA A 179 8.59 11.14 22.49
C ALA A 179 9.22 10.44 21.26
N GLY A 180 8.51 9.51 20.63
CA GLY A 180 8.92 8.88 19.35
C GLY A 180 8.99 9.83 18.16
N ALA A 181 8.31 10.99 18.26
CA ALA A 181 8.32 12.01 17.20
C ALA A 181 9.71 12.62 16.98
N LEU A 182 10.46 12.84 18.06
CA LEU A 182 11.78 13.47 18.02
C LEU A 182 12.83 12.62 17.28
N THR A 183 12.73 11.29 17.37
CA THR A 183 13.67 10.36 16.74
C THR A 183 13.47 10.22 15.21
N PHE A 184 12.26 10.47 14.70
CA PHE A 184 11.96 10.35 13.28
C PHE A 184 12.00 11.67 12.50
N ARG A 185 11.97 12.83 13.19
CA ARG A 185 12.00 14.16 12.57
C ARG A 185 13.12 14.35 11.52
N PRO A 186 14.39 14.03 11.84
CA PRO A 186 15.49 14.26 10.89
C PRO A 186 15.43 13.40 9.63
N VAL A 187 14.76 12.27 9.65
CA VAL A 187 14.62 11.34 8.51
C VAL A 187 13.26 11.37 7.83
N SER A 188 12.31 12.14 8.36
CA SER A 188 10.96 12.22 7.85
C SER A 188 10.89 12.68 6.39
N GLY A 189 11.78 13.61 5.97
CA GLY A 189 11.87 14.08 4.60
C GLY A 189 12.35 12.99 3.62
N LEU A 190 13.38 12.23 4.01
CA LEU A 190 13.91 11.14 3.17
C LEU A 190 12.87 10.00 3.02
N LEU A 191 12.18 9.67 4.11
CA LEU A 191 11.11 8.68 4.09
C LEU A 191 9.91 9.16 3.27
N ALA A 192 9.59 10.46 3.30
CA ALA A 192 8.54 11.05 2.47
C ALA A 192 8.87 10.98 0.99
N ALA A 193 10.11 11.29 0.59
CA ALA A 193 10.56 11.19 -0.80
C ALA A 193 10.51 9.74 -1.31
N GLY A 194 10.92 8.76 -0.48
CA GLY A 194 10.80 7.34 -0.79
C GLY A 194 9.34 6.89 -0.92
N TYR A 195 8.44 7.46 -0.13
CA TYR A 195 7.03 7.16 -0.16
C TYR A 195 6.31 7.80 -1.37
N SER A 196 6.61 9.04 -1.73
CA SER A 196 6.03 9.68 -2.92
C SER A 196 6.32 8.91 -4.21
N ALA A 197 7.45 8.21 -4.27
CA ALA A 197 7.77 7.32 -5.37
C ALA A 197 6.90 6.04 -5.40
N VAL A 198 6.32 5.63 -4.26
CA VAL A 198 5.42 4.45 -4.16
C VAL A 198 3.96 4.82 -4.32
N ALA A 199 3.57 6.02 -3.87
CA ALA A 199 2.18 6.47 -3.76
C ALA A 199 1.90 7.76 -4.56
N GLY A 200 2.74 8.11 -5.53
CA GLY A 200 2.58 9.30 -6.35
C GLY A 200 1.28 9.28 -7.18
N SER A 201 0.71 10.46 -7.43
CA SER A 201 -0.54 10.65 -8.16
C SER A 201 -0.55 10.00 -9.55
N ASP A 202 0.58 10.05 -10.26
CA ASP A 202 0.68 9.48 -11.61
C ASP A 202 0.53 7.95 -11.62
N ARG A 203 0.85 7.28 -10.50
CA ARG A 203 0.72 5.83 -10.37
C ARG A 203 -0.73 5.35 -10.53
N ASP A 204 -1.68 6.06 -9.95
CA ASP A 204 -3.10 5.66 -10.04
C ASP A 204 -3.60 5.72 -11.48
N ILE A 205 -3.25 6.76 -12.23
CA ILE A 205 -3.60 6.91 -13.64
C ILE A 205 -2.94 5.80 -14.49
N LEU A 206 -1.68 5.45 -14.20
CA LEU A 206 -0.99 4.36 -14.89
C LEU A 206 -1.64 3.00 -14.62
N LEU A 207 -2.05 2.74 -13.36
CA LEU A 207 -2.74 1.50 -12.99
C LEU A 207 -4.13 1.42 -13.63
N ASP A 208 -4.86 2.54 -13.73
CA ASP A 208 -6.15 2.59 -14.40
C ASP A 208 -6.01 2.29 -15.91
N ARG A 209 -5.01 2.85 -16.58
CA ARG A 209 -4.68 2.52 -17.98
C ARG A 209 -4.29 1.06 -18.14
N ALA A 210 -3.52 0.50 -17.20
CA ALA A 210 -3.15 -0.91 -17.22
C ALA A 210 -4.37 -1.82 -17.01
N ALA A 211 -5.31 -1.44 -16.15
CA ALA A 211 -6.58 -2.15 -15.97
C ALA A 211 -7.43 -2.15 -17.26
N VAL A 212 -7.53 -1.00 -17.91
CA VAL A 212 -8.19 -0.88 -19.23
C VAL A 212 -7.51 -1.77 -20.27
N ALA A 213 -6.19 -1.86 -20.26
CA ALA A 213 -5.47 -2.75 -21.18
C ALA A 213 -5.75 -4.24 -20.91
N LEU A 214 -6.04 -4.64 -19.67
CA LEU A 214 -6.43 -6.00 -19.31
C LEU A 214 -7.87 -6.33 -19.76
N THR A 215 -8.82 -5.44 -19.49
CA THR A 215 -10.24 -5.64 -19.85
C THR A 215 -10.53 -5.33 -21.33
N ARG A 216 -9.70 -4.50 -21.96
CA ARG A 216 -9.90 -3.93 -23.29
C ARG A 216 -11.23 -3.16 -23.43
N TYR A 217 -11.76 -2.67 -22.32
CA TYR A 217 -13.03 -1.96 -22.27
C TYR A 217 -12.96 -0.73 -21.35
N PRO A 218 -12.48 0.42 -21.86
CA PRO A 218 -12.36 1.66 -21.07
C PRO A 218 -13.66 2.11 -20.39
N PRO A 219 -14.86 2.01 -21.03
CA PRO A 219 -16.09 2.50 -20.41
C PRO A 219 -16.44 1.78 -19.09
N GLY A 220 -16.00 0.53 -18.88
CA GLY A 220 -16.29 -0.23 -17.68
C GLY A 220 -15.65 0.39 -16.44
N LEU A 221 -14.35 0.67 -16.49
CA LEU A 221 -13.64 1.32 -15.38
C LEU A 221 -14.05 2.79 -15.23
N LEU A 222 -14.27 3.51 -16.35
CA LEU A 222 -14.74 4.89 -16.32
C LEU A 222 -16.06 5.01 -15.57
N ALA A 223 -17.07 4.25 -15.95
CA ALA A 223 -18.38 4.25 -15.31
C ALA A 223 -18.29 3.79 -13.83
N ALA A 224 -17.36 2.87 -13.52
CA ALA A 224 -17.11 2.45 -12.14
C ALA A 224 -16.59 3.60 -11.28
N LEU A 225 -15.59 4.37 -11.75
CA LEU A 225 -15.06 5.50 -11.00
C LEU A 225 -16.08 6.63 -10.83
N GLU A 226 -16.91 6.89 -11.84
CA GLU A 226 -18.02 7.86 -11.75
C GLU A 226 -19.08 7.43 -10.72
N GLU A 227 -19.35 6.13 -10.60
CA GLU A 227 -20.29 5.62 -9.58
C GLU A 227 -19.69 5.64 -8.18
N ILE A 228 -18.41 5.25 -8.04
CA ILE A 228 -17.66 5.32 -6.78
C ILE A 228 -17.59 6.76 -6.25
N GLU A 229 -17.40 7.74 -7.13
CA GLU A 229 -17.40 9.17 -6.77
C GLU A 229 -18.74 9.63 -6.18
N LYS A 230 -19.87 9.15 -6.74
CA LYS A 230 -21.22 9.48 -6.24
C LYS A 230 -21.52 8.83 -4.88
N VAL A 231 -21.13 7.58 -4.70
CA VAL A 231 -21.35 6.84 -3.44
C VAL A 231 -20.43 7.35 -2.33
N GLY A 232 -19.21 7.74 -2.69
CA GLY A 232 -18.16 8.14 -1.76
C GLY A 232 -17.24 6.99 -1.38
N THR A 233 -15.99 7.31 -1.11
CA THR A 233 -14.89 6.36 -0.90
C THR A 233 -14.50 6.18 0.55
N SER A 234 -15.11 6.94 1.47
CA SER A 234 -14.78 6.94 2.89
C SER A 234 -15.07 5.59 3.52
N VAL A 235 -14.10 5.07 4.30
CA VAL A 235 -14.19 3.78 5.00
C VAL A 235 -14.00 4.02 6.49
N ALA A 236 -15.00 3.68 7.29
CA ALA A 236 -15.02 3.99 8.71
C ALA A 236 -13.89 3.32 9.51
N SER A 237 -13.48 2.12 9.11
CA SER A 237 -12.39 1.36 9.75
C SER A 237 -11.01 1.61 9.16
N ALA A 238 -10.89 2.49 8.15
CA ALA A 238 -9.61 2.81 7.55
C ALA A 238 -8.67 3.50 8.56
N GLN A 239 -7.41 3.12 8.52
CA GLN A 239 -6.40 3.74 9.36
C GLN A 239 -5.54 4.70 8.53
N PRO A 240 -5.11 5.84 9.08
CA PRO A 240 -4.21 6.76 8.38
C PRO A 240 -2.95 6.08 7.83
N SER A 241 -2.42 5.10 8.56
CA SER A 241 -1.22 4.36 8.13
C SER A 241 -1.43 3.43 6.92
N THR A 242 -2.67 3.14 6.55
CA THR A 242 -3.03 2.27 5.43
C THR A 242 -3.71 3.02 4.28
N SER A 243 -3.87 4.35 4.38
CA SER A 243 -4.59 5.17 3.39
C SER A 243 -4.11 4.93 1.95
N HIS A 244 -2.81 4.76 1.77
CA HIS A 244 -2.19 4.54 0.47
C HIS A 244 -2.39 3.13 -0.12
N LEU A 245 -2.92 2.19 0.62
CA LEU A 245 -3.26 0.84 0.14
C LEU A 245 -4.68 0.78 -0.46
N TRP A 246 -5.52 1.77 -0.14
CA TRP A 246 -6.86 1.87 -0.70
C TRP A 246 -6.82 2.38 -2.14
N MET A 247 -7.76 1.94 -2.96
CA MET A 247 -7.87 2.34 -4.37
C MET A 247 -8.15 3.84 -4.53
N ALA A 248 -8.98 4.39 -3.66
CA ALA A 248 -9.32 5.80 -3.58
C ALA A 248 -9.17 6.28 -2.13
N ASP A 249 -9.14 7.60 -1.91
CA ASP A 249 -8.98 8.16 -0.58
C ASP A 249 -10.05 7.63 0.40
N PRO A 250 -9.67 6.90 1.45
CA PRO A 250 -10.62 6.35 2.40
C PRO A 250 -11.12 7.39 3.45
N GLY A 251 -10.86 8.68 3.24
CA GLY A 251 -11.27 9.75 4.16
C GLY A 251 -10.40 9.90 5.40
N VAL A 252 -9.20 9.29 5.41
CA VAL A 252 -8.23 9.39 6.51
C VAL A 252 -6.88 9.84 5.96
N ALA A 253 -6.51 11.09 6.22
CA ALA A 253 -5.26 11.67 5.78
C ALA A 253 -4.15 11.55 6.84
N VAL A 254 -2.90 11.46 6.39
CA VAL A 254 -1.71 11.68 7.21
C VAL A 254 -1.01 12.93 6.69
N GLU A 255 -0.88 13.94 7.54
CA GLU A 255 -0.22 15.19 7.17
C GLU A 255 1.16 14.95 6.56
N GLY A 256 1.40 15.55 5.41
CA GLY A 256 2.65 15.43 4.65
C GLY A 256 2.87 14.07 3.98
N MET A 257 1.85 13.24 3.85
CA MET A 257 1.84 12.09 2.94
C MET A 257 1.29 12.53 1.58
N PRO A 258 1.82 12.03 0.46
CA PRO A 258 1.22 12.31 -0.84
C PRO A 258 -0.23 11.81 -0.86
N GLU A 259 -1.11 12.67 -1.31
CA GLU A 259 -2.51 12.34 -1.51
C GLU A 259 -2.66 11.41 -2.71
N ARG A 260 -3.69 10.58 -2.68
CA ARG A 260 -4.10 9.78 -3.84
C ARG A 260 -4.59 10.72 -4.94
N SER A 261 -4.47 10.28 -6.19
CA SER A 261 -5.06 11.04 -7.30
C SER A 261 -6.55 11.22 -7.07
N PRO A 262 -7.06 12.46 -7.09
CA PRO A 262 -8.49 12.72 -7.07
C PRO A 262 -9.20 11.89 -8.16
N LEU A 263 -10.41 11.39 -7.85
CA LEU A 263 -11.16 10.57 -8.80
C LEU A 263 -11.46 11.34 -10.09
N GLU A 264 -11.72 12.64 -9.99
CA GLU A 264 -11.98 13.53 -11.13
C GLU A 264 -10.83 13.49 -12.15
N LEU A 265 -9.57 13.58 -11.69
CA LEU A 265 -8.39 13.53 -12.58
C LEU A 265 -8.24 12.16 -13.24
N ARG A 266 -8.57 11.09 -12.54
CA ARG A 266 -8.53 9.72 -13.06
C ARG A 266 -9.63 9.50 -14.10
N ILE A 267 -10.84 9.99 -13.84
CA ILE A 267 -11.99 9.99 -14.74
C ILE A 267 -11.64 10.74 -16.05
N GLU A 268 -11.08 11.95 -15.91
CA GLU A 268 -10.64 12.73 -17.07
C GLU A 268 -9.58 12.00 -17.89
N ALA A 269 -8.59 11.39 -17.23
CA ALA A 269 -7.54 10.63 -17.90
C ALA A 269 -8.08 9.40 -18.66
N LEU A 270 -9.15 8.77 -18.17
CA LEU A 270 -9.81 7.65 -18.83
C LEU A 270 -10.72 8.09 -19.99
N ARG A 271 -11.33 9.27 -19.91
CA ARG A 271 -12.13 9.84 -21.01
C ARG A 271 -11.30 10.14 -22.26
N LEU A 272 -9.98 10.24 -22.12
CA LEU A 272 -9.05 10.48 -23.22
C LEU A 272 -8.57 9.19 -23.91
N LEU A 273 -8.99 8.00 -23.44
CA LEU A 273 -8.66 6.69 -24.03
C LEU A 273 -9.73 6.25 -25.02
#